data_9f19845e8aad727bfa18b05e1abc1d56
#
_entry.id   9f19845e8aad727bfa18b05e1abc1d56
#
_cell.length_a   1.000
_cell.length_b   1.000
_cell.length_c   1.000
_cell.angle_alpha   90.00
_cell.angle_beta   90.00
_cell.angle_gamma   90.00
#
_symmetry.space_group_name_H-M   'P 1'
#
loop_
_entity.id
_entity.type
_entity.pdbx_description
1 polymer ?
#
loop_
_entity_poly.entity_id
_entity_poly.type
_entity_poly.pdbx_seq_one_letter_code
_entity_poly.pdbx_strand_id
1 'polypeptide(L)'
;SHGPKTEALLRQTWGLFQDYAHLAGNVAEEVTAAVLDCQKPGYLADFIAQNTALRYDDKQAILEELSPLVRLRKLNGFLARERDVLGYERQMEGKVRDELAQQQKEQILRTQIRVLQNELGEDEDNEIEEYRQKLAELKLEDETREHLEKEINKLAKQPYVSAEASVIRNYLDVCLELPWGTYTKERLNVDAARKVLDRDHFGLEKVKERILETIAVRQMNPEGRGQIICLAGPPGVGKTSIALSVAKALNRKLSRISLGRVRDEADIRGHRKTYIGAMPGRIVEAISRSGAMNPLLVLDEIDKLSGDYRGDPASALLEVLDPEQNKTFNDHYLDIDYDLSKVFFITTANSLHNIPAPLQDRMEIIELSSYLEVEKKHIARDFLLPRQIKEHGLKPGNISLPEETLTEVIRSYTREAGVRSLEREIGALCRKTAIKLVEEDNLDQCVTITPEDLETYLGVKKYRMDENEKSPKVGVVNGLAYTGVGGVLLNVETVIMPG
;
A
#
# COMPACT_ATOMS: atom_id res chain seq x y z
N SER A 1 12.61 33.47 67.37
CA SER A 1 13.75 33.48 66.40
C SER A 1 13.77 32.14 65.68
N HIS A 2 13.59 32.20 64.40
CA HIS A 2 13.66 30.99 63.57
C HIS A 2 15.13 30.57 63.41
N GLY A 3 15.41 29.24 63.52
CA GLY A 3 16.77 28.76 63.28
C GLY A 3 17.14 28.91 61.78
N PRO A 4 18.45 28.96 61.45
CA PRO A 4 18.94 29.28 60.10
C PRO A 4 18.38 28.34 59.00
N LYS A 5 17.99 27.08 59.34
CA LYS A 5 17.32 26.13 58.42
C LYS A 5 15.91 26.55 58.01
N THR A 6 15.18 27.18 58.95
CA THR A 6 13.79 27.65 58.70
C THR A 6 13.83 28.91 57.82
N GLU A 7 14.76 29.79 58.06
CA GLU A 7 14.95 31.03 57.27
C GLU A 7 15.34 30.71 55.80
N ALA A 8 16.26 29.77 55.60
CA ALA A 8 16.65 29.31 54.29
C ALA A 8 15.47 28.71 53.52
N LEU A 9 14.61 27.92 54.16
CA LEU A 9 13.45 27.32 53.57
C LEU A 9 12.37 28.36 53.20
N LEU A 10 12.15 29.37 54.04
CA LEU A 10 11.25 30.48 53.76
C LEU A 10 11.70 31.26 52.51
N ARG A 11 13.00 31.63 52.45
CA ARG A 11 13.56 32.35 51.28
C ARG A 11 13.41 31.54 50.00
N GLN A 12 13.63 30.23 50.06
CA GLN A 12 13.43 29.33 48.92
C GLN A 12 11.96 29.30 48.48
N THR A 13 11.03 29.29 49.43
CA THR A 13 9.58 29.27 49.14
C THR A 13 9.16 30.58 48.46
N TRP A 14 9.62 31.73 48.97
CA TRP A 14 9.32 33.02 48.36
C TRP A 14 9.82 33.12 46.93
N GLY A 15 11.05 32.68 46.64
CA GLY A 15 11.59 32.64 45.30
C GLY A 15 10.79 31.76 44.33
N LEU A 16 10.48 30.53 44.76
CA LEU A 16 9.67 29.60 43.95
C LEU A 16 8.27 30.13 43.69
N PHE A 17 7.64 30.78 44.68
CA PHE A 17 6.31 31.35 44.51
C PHE A 17 6.33 32.56 43.57
N GLN A 18 7.34 33.42 43.64
CA GLN A 18 7.50 34.55 42.71
C GLN A 18 7.66 34.06 41.25
N ASP A 19 8.50 33.03 41.04
CA ASP A 19 8.67 32.42 39.71
C ASP A 19 7.37 31.84 39.21
N TYR A 20 6.64 31.10 40.05
CA TYR A 20 5.34 30.55 39.74
C TYR A 20 4.31 31.64 39.38
N ALA A 21 4.20 32.70 40.24
CA ALA A 21 3.26 33.78 40.04
C ALA A 21 3.52 34.53 38.72
N HIS A 22 4.79 34.75 38.40
CA HIS A 22 5.18 35.35 37.11
C HIS A 22 4.80 34.50 35.91
N LEU A 23 4.98 33.18 35.99
CA LEU A 23 4.65 32.28 34.91
C LEU A 23 3.12 32.03 34.81
N ALA A 24 2.42 31.91 35.91
CA ALA A 24 0.99 31.66 35.93
C ALA A 24 0.17 32.90 35.47
N GLY A 25 0.62 34.10 35.77
CA GLY A 25 0.01 35.37 35.31
C GLY A 25 -1.36 35.70 35.89
N ASN A 26 -1.92 34.82 36.72
CA ASN A 26 -3.26 34.96 37.33
C ASN A 26 -3.25 35.15 38.84
N VAL A 27 -2.08 35.30 39.43
CA VAL A 27 -1.92 35.55 40.87
C VAL A 27 -2.03 37.05 41.16
N ALA A 28 -2.96 37.44 42.04
CA ALA A 28 -3.16 38.82 42.37
C ALA A 28 -1.92 39.40 43.09
N GLU A 29 -1.58 40.66 42.83
CA GLU A 29 -0.44 41.34 43.44
C GLU A 29 -0.51 41.37 44.98
N GLU A 30 -1.75 41.47 45.54
CA GLU A 30 -2.01 41.43 46.97
C GLU A 30 -1.61 40.08 47.61
N VAL A 31 -1.83 38.98 46.90
CA VAL A 31 -1.44 37.63 47.34
C VAL A 31 0.08 37.51 47.33
N THR A 32 0.74 38.05 46.32
CA THR A 32 2.21 38.03 46.23
C THR A 32 2.84 38.82 47.36
N ALA A 33 2.30 40.01 47.65
CA ALA A 33 2.76 40.84 48.77
C ALA A 33 2.56 40.12 50.13
N ALA A 34 1.39 39.51 50.35
CA ALA A 34 1.11 38.79 51.58
C ALA A 34 1.98 37.53 51.80
N VAL A 35 2.36 36.85 50.71
CA VAL A 35 3.30 35.71 50.77
C VAL A 35 4.69 36.17 51.17
N LEU A 36 5.18 37.30 50.62
CA LEU A 36 6.51 37.79 50.91
C LEU A 36 6.66 38.34 52.34
N ASP A 37 5.57 38.83 52.93
CA ASP A 37 5.58 39.37 54.32
C ASP A 37 5.36 38.26 55.40
N CYS A 38 4.96 37.03 54.96
CA CYS A 38 4.65 35.95 55.87
C CYS A 38 5.90 35.22 56.35
N GLN A 39 6.12 35.26 57.69
CA GLN A 39 7.27 34.59 58.35
C GLN A 39 6.91 33.28 59.05
N LYS A 40 5.63 32.86 59.11
CA LYS A 40 5.18 31.62 59.75
C LYS A 40 5.14 30.45 58.77
N PRO A 41 6.04 29.43 58.88
CA PRO A 41 6.17 28.35 57.87
C PRO A 41 4.89 27.58 57.58
N GLY A 42 4.09 27.24 58.59
CA GLY A 42 2.86 26.50 58.43
C GLY A 42 1.79 27.33 57.73
N TYR A 43 1.57 28.56 58.20
CA TYR A 43 0.60 29.46 57.57
C TYR A 43 0.97 29.81 56.14
N LEU A 44 2.26 30.06 55.88
CA LEU A 44 2.77 30.33 54.54
C LEU A 44 2.46 29.18 53.56
N ALA A 45 2.68 27.93 54.03
CA ALA A 45 2.42 26.77 53.18
C ALA A 45 0.93 26.63 52.85
N ASP A 46 0.05 26.83 53.79
CA ASP A 46 -1.40 26.75 53.62
C ASP A 46 -1.91 27.91 52.73
N PHE A 47 -1.43 29.13 52.96
CA PHE A 47 -1.81 30.29 52.21
C PHE A 47 -1.39 30.23 50.74
N ILE A 48 -0.18 29.75 50.44
CA ILE A 48 0.27 29.54 49.09
C ILE A 48 -0.52 28.40 48.42
N ALA A 49 -0.73 27.27 49.10
CA ALA A 49 -1.50 26.15 48.54
C ALA A 49 -2.93 26.54 48.20
N GLN A 50 -3.54 27.43 48.99
CA GLN A 50 -4.89 27.94 48.72
C GLN A 50 -4.94 28.83 47.47
N ASN A 51 -3.91 29.64 47.24
CA ASN A 51 -3.87 30.66 46.19
C ASN A 51 -3.10 30.23 44.93
N THR A 52 -2.80 28.96 44.80
CA THR A 52 -2.12 28.39 43.64
C THR A 52 -2.98 27.30 42.97
N ALA A 53 -2.71 27.07 41.68
CA ALA A 53 -3.44 26.06 40.89
C ALA A 53 -2.87 24.62 41.04
N LEU A 54 -2.28 24.32 42.21
CA LEU A 54 -1.79 22.98 42.50
C LEU A 54 -2.90 21.93 42.42
N ARG A 55 -2.54 20.72 42.04
CA ARG A 55 -3.46 19.57 41.93
C ARG A 55 -4.10 19.27 43.29
N TYR A 56 -5.33 18.77 43.27
CA TYR A 56 -6.10 18.48 44.46
C TYR A 56 -5.36 17.53 45.42
N ASP A 57 -4.74 16.48 44.87
CA ASP A 57 -3.96 15.50 45.65
C ASP A 57 -2.72 16.13 46.33
N ASP A 58 -2.07 17.08 45.67
CA ASP A 58 -0.92 17.82 46.20
C ASP A 58 -1.35 18.74 47.37
N LYS A 59 -2.50 19.43 47.25
CA LYS A 59 -3.10 20.24 48.30
C LYS A 59 -3.48 19.38 49.51
N GLN A 60 -4.04 18.19 49.27
CA GLN A 60 -4.39 17.25 50.30
C GLN A 60 -3.14 16.77 51.04
N ALA A 61 -2.09 16.41 50.32
CA ALA A 61 -0.81 15.97 50.91
C ALA A 61 -0.13 17.05 51.76
N ILE A 62 -0.34 18.34 51.44
CA ILE A 62 0.13 19.48 52.23
C ILE A 62 -0.71 19.58 53.51
N LEU A 63 -2.02 19.46 53.41
CA LEU A 63 -2.95 19.58 54.52
C LEU A 63 -2.76 18.48 55.60
N GLU A 64 -2.49 17.26 55.17
CA GLU A 64 -2.26 16.10 56.04
C GLU A 64 -0.95 16.17 56.81
N GLU A 65 0.00 17.03 56.41
CA GLU A 65 1.29 17.12 57.05
C GLU A 65 1.23 18.03 58.29
N LEU A 66 1.46 17.45 59.45
CA LEU A 66 1.34 18.14 60.73
C LEU A 66 2.56 19.03 61.05
N SER A 67 3.75 18.67 60.56
CA SER A 67 4.97 19.44 60.78
C SER A 67 5.07 20.64 59.84
N PRO A 68 5.09 21.87 60.35
CA PRO A 68 5.13 23.07 59.52
C PRO A 68 6.32 23.16 58.56
N LEU A 69 7.49 22.68 58.96
CA LEU A 69 8.66 22.68 58.09
C LEU A 69 8.65 21.61 57.02
N VAL A 70 8.09 20.44 57.32
CA VAL A 70 7.92 19.35 56.35
C VAL A 70 6.84 19.73 55.34
N ARG A 71 5.76 20.36 55.81
CA ARG A 71 4.68 20.90 54.98
C ARG A 71 5.22 21.93 53.94
N LEU A 72 6.02 22.86 54.43
CA LEU A 72 6.65 23.88 53.56
C LEU A 72 7.62 23.26 52.53
N ARG A 73 8.36 22.22 52.93
CA ARG A 73 9.26 21.50 52.01
C ARG A 73 8.50 20.74 50.94
N LYS A 74 7.35 20.09 51.30
CA LYS A 74 6.44 19.41 50.32
C LYS A 74 5.90 20.46 49.35
N LEU A 75 5.40 21.59 49.82
CA LEU A 75 4.93 22.68 48.97
C LEU A 75 6.01 23.14 47.99
N ASN A 76 7.24 23.32 48.41
CA ASN A 76 8.34 23.72 47.53
C ASN A 76 8.56 22.71 46.38
N GLY A 77 8.45 21.42 46.68
CA GLY A 77 8.53 20.37 45.66
C GLY A 77 7.39 20.45 44.61
N PHE A 78 6.18 20.73 45.07
CA PHE A 78 5.03 20.86 44.19
C PHE A 78 5.06 22.17 43.38
N LEU A 79 5.43 23.29 43.99
CA LEU A 79 5.62 24.56 43.31
C LEU A 79 6.71 24.51 42.25
N ALA A 80 7.85 23.86 42.55
CA ALA A 80 8.94 23.72 41.58
C ALA A 80 8.49 22.93 40.35
N ARG A 81 7.75 21.82 40.55
CA ARG A 81 7.20 21.04 39.46
C ARG A 81 6.20 21.84 38.61
N GLU A 82 5.28 22.57 39.25
CA GLU A 82 4.27 23.36 38.56
C GLU A 82 4.88 24.54 37.80
N ARG A 83 5.88 25.22 38.38
CA ARG A 83 6.69 26.23 37.69
C ARG A 83 7.33 25.70 36.42
N ASP A 84 7.93 24.51 36.48
CA ASP A 84 8.59 23.90 35.34
C ASP A 84 7.57 23.55 34.24
N VAL A 85 6.40 23.01 34.59
CA VAL A 85 5.30 22.74 33.64
C VAL A 85 4.85 24.03 32.95
N LEU A 86 4.53 25.09 33.73
CA LEU A 86 4.12 26.39 33.18
C LEU A 86 5.21 27.03 32.29
N GLY A 87 6.47 26.79 32.62
CA GLY A 87 7.61 27.25 31.81
C GLY A 87 7.62 26.58 30.43
N TYR A 88 7.39 25.26 30.39
CA TYR A 88 7.28 24.50 29.13
C TYR A 88 6.04 24.89 28.32
N GLU A 89 4.89 25.08 28.98
CA GLU A 89 3.65 25.52 28.30
C GLU A 89 3.87 26.87 27.61
N ARG A 90 4.41 27.88 28.30
CA ARG A 90 4.71 29.17 27.68
C ARG A 90 5.71 29.10 26.53
N GLN A 91 6.72 28.22 26.64
CA GLN A 91 7.68 28.03 25.56
C GLN A 91 7.03 27.37 24.34
N MET A 92 6.12 26.40 24.54
CA MET A 92 5.36 25.78 23.47
C MET A 92 4.41 26.78 22.81
N GLU A 93 3.65 27.55 23.60
CA GLU A 93 2.77 28.61 23.06
C GLU A 93 3.52 29.66 22.25
N GLY A 94 4.71 30.04 22.69
CA GLY A 94 5.60 30.97 21.96
C GLY A 94 5.99 30.40 20.61
N LYS A 95 6.43 29.12 20.54
CA LYS A 95 6.81 28.47 19.30
C LYS A 95 5.63 28.33 18.34
N VAL A 96 4.47 27.92 18.83
CA VAL A 96 3.25 27.79 17.99
C VAL A 96 2.84 29.15 17.42
N ARG A 97 2.92 30.22 18.22
CA ARG A 97 2.60 31.59 17.76
C ARG A 97 3.58 32.06 16.68
N ASP A 98 4.87 31.80 16.86
CA ASP A 98 5.90 32.16 15.89
C ASP A 98 5.75 31.41 14.58
N GLU A 99 5.46 30.08 14.64
CA GLU A 99 5.19 29.26 13.47
C GLU A 99 3.94 29.73 12.71
N LEU A 100 2.85 30.04 13.42
CA LEU A 100 1.62 30.57 12.81
C LEU A 100 1.87 31.94 12.15
N ALA A 101 2.61 32.82 12.82
CA ALA A 101 2.96 34.13 12.25
C ALA A 101 3.84 34.00 11.00
N GLN A 102 4.77 33.03 11.01
CA GLN A 102 5.62 32.74 9.85
C GLN A 102 4.82 32.18 8.69
N GLN A 103 3.90 31.23 8.94
CA GLN A 103 3.01 30.68 7.91
C GLN A 103 2.08 31.76 7.31
N GLN A 104 1.50 32.62 8.14
CA GLN A 104 0.66 33.72 7.65
C GLN A 104 1.47 34.70 6.78
N LYS A 105 2.69 35.04 7.20
CA LYS A 105 3.58 35.91 6.41
C LYS A 105 3.95 35.28 5.08
N GLU A 106 4.27 33.98 5.07
CA GLU A 106 4.57 33.26 3.84
C GLU A 106 3.36 33.21 2.89
N GLN A 107 2.17 32.98 3.43
CA GLN A 107 0.94 32.98 2.64
C GLN A 107 0.62 34.35 2.04
N ILE A 108 0.83 35.44 2.79
CA ILE A 108 0.67 36.81 2.28
C ILE A 108 1.69 37.10 1.18
N LEU A 109 2.95 36.72 1.38
CA LEU A 109 4.01 36.92 0.38
C LEU A 109 3.71 36.12 -0.89
N ARG A 110 3.29 34.87 -0.80
CA ARG A 110 2.87 34.04 -1.95
C ARG A 110 1.69 34.67 -2.69
N THR A 111 0.74 35.24 -1.95
CA THR A 111 -0.41 35.92 -2.55
C THR A 111 0.02 37.22 -3.26
N GLN A 112 0.93 38.00 -2.65
CA GLN A 112 1.49 39.20 -3.28
C GLN A 112 2.28 38.89 -4.55
N ILE A 113 3.13 37.85 -4.51
CA ILE A 113 3.87 37.37 -5.68
C ILE A 113 2.88 36.98 -6.79
N ARG A 114 1.83 36.24 -6.45
CA ARG A 114 0.79 35.81 -7.43
C ARG A 114 0.06 37.00 -8.03
N VAL A 115 -0.28 38.01 -7.23
CA VAL A 115 -0.94 39.24 -7.72
C VAL A 115 0.00 40.01 -8.66
N LEU A 116 1.28 40.16 -8.30
CA LEU A 116 2.26 40.82 -9.14
C LEU A 116 2.55 40.05 -10.45
N GLN A 117 2.59 38.72 -10.42
CA GLN A 117 2.71 37.89 -11.60
C GLN A 117 1.49 38.04 -12.52
N ASN A 118 0.28 38.08 -11.94
CA ASN A 118 -0.95 38.33 -12.73
C ASN A 118 -0.98 39.74 -13.34
N GLU A 119 -0.43 40.76 -12.67
CA GLU A 119 -0.34 42.13 -13.23
C GLU A 119 0.69 42.23 -14.36
N LEU A 120 1.71 41.38 -14.37
CA LEU A 120 2.73 41.33 -15.44
C LEU A 120 2.25 40.56 -16.67
N GLY A 121 1.19 39.73 -16.59
CA GLY A 121 0.60 39.00 -17.72
C GLY A 121 1.51 37.98 -18.41
N GLU A 122 2.77 37.85 -17.95
CA GLU A 122 3.78 37.03 -18.62
C GLU A 122 3.57 35.52 -18.39
N ASP A 123 2.92 35.10 -17.27
CA ASP A 123 2.74 33.69 -16.95
C ASP A 123 1.53 33.06 -17.67
N GLU A 124 0.48 33.82 -17.94
CA GLU A 124 -0.73 33.32 -18.58
C GLU A 124 -0.50 33.02 -20.07
N ASP A 125 0.12 33.94 -20.77
CA ASP A 125 0.44 33.74 -22.20
C ASP A 125 1.46 32.62 -22.40
N ASN A 126 2.41 32.48 -21.49
CA ASN A 126 3.42 31.43 -21.51
C ASN A 126 2.82 30.04 -21.25
N GLU A 127 1.91 29.91 -20.26
CA GLU A 127 1.20 28.66 -19.96
C GLU A 127 0.36 28.16 -21.15
N ILE A 128 -0.41 29.06 -21.77
CA ILE A 128 -1.23 28.72 -22.93
C ILE A 128 -0.38 28.27 -24.11
N GLU A 129 0.75 28.96 -24.34
CA GLU A 129 1.68 28.59 -25.41
C GLU A 129 2.37 27.24 -25.13
N GLU A 130 2.71 26.93 -23.87
CA GLU A 130 3.22 25.63 -23.48
C GLU A 130 2.22 24.50 -23.77
N TYR A 131 0.93 24.70 -23.46
CA TYR A 131 -0.11 23.73 -23.80
C TYR A 131 -0.25 23.52 -25.30
N ARG A 132 -0.18 24.59 -26.10
CA ARG A 132 -0.22 24.49 -27.55
C ARG A 132 0.99 23.76 -28.12
N GLN A 133 2.18 24.01 -27.60
CA GLN A 133 3.40 23.31 -28.01
C GLN A 133 3.32 21.81 -27.67
N LYS A 134 2.93 21.44 -26.46
CA LYS A 134 2.70 20.06 -26.10
C LYS A 134 1.67 19.39 -27.02
N LEU A 135 0.55 20.07 -27.28
CA LEU A 135 -0.47 19.57 -28.20
C LEU A 135 0.05 19.34 -29.62
N ALA A 136 0.92 20.23 -30.12
CA ALA A 136 1.51 20.12 -31.45
C ALA A 136 2.47 18.92 -31.57
N GLU A 137 3.16 18.54 -30.51
CA GLU A 137 4.10 17.41 -30.46
C GLU A 137 3.38 16.04 -30.44
N LEU A 138 2.12 16.02 -29.99
CA LEU A 138 1.35 14.78 -29.86
C LEU A 138 0.79 14.32 -31.21
N LYS A 139 0.80 13.00 -31.42
CA LYS A 139 0.19 12.35 -32.59
C LYS A 139 -1.27 12.04 -32.27
N LEU A 140 -2.12 13.02 -32.48
CA LEU A 140 -3.56 12.94 -32.23
C LEU A 140 -4.34 12.86 -33.54
N GLU A 141 -5.52 12.26 -33.47
CA GLU A 141 -6.54 12.37 -34.49
C GLU A 141 -7.09 13.80 -34.53
N ASP A 142 -7.56 14.25 -35.71
CA ASP A 142 -7.98 15.64 -35.93
C ASP A 142 -9.10 16.05 -34.95
N GLU A 143 -10.06 15.16 -34.70
CA GLU A 143 -11.20 15.42 -33.81
C GLU A 143 -10.75 15.62 -32.34
N THR A 144 -9.86 14.77 -31.86
CA THR A 144 -9.26 14.88 -30.51
C THR A 144 -8.44 16.16 -30.39
N ARG A 145 -7.67 16.49 -31.40
CA ARG A 145 -6.86 17.73 -31.47
C ARG A 145 -7.74 18.97 -31.37
N GLU A 146 -8.80 19.02 -32.17
CA GLU A 146 -9.75 20.15 -32.16
C GLU A 146 -10.45 20.28 -30.77
N HIS A 147 -10.79 19.16 -30.15
CA HIS A 147 -11.40 19.17 -28.83
C HIS A 147 -10.47 19.79 -27.79
N LEU A 148 -9.22 19.33 -27.73
CA LEU A 148 -8.22 19.85 -26.77
C LEU A 148 -7.88 21.31 -27.04
N GLU A 149 -7.80 21.72 -28.32
CA GLU A 149 -7.57 23.10 -28.69
C GLU A 149 -8.71 24.04 -28.27
N LYS A 150 -9.96 23.56 -28.34
CA LYS A 150 -11.13 24.29 -27.80
C LYS A 150 -11.03 24.46 -26.28
N GLU A 151 -10.56 23.43 -25.55
CA GLU A 151 -10.37 23.52 -24.10
C GLU A 151 -9.23 24.49 -23.74
N ILE A 152 -8.10 24.48 -24.47
CA ILE A 152 -7.02 25.47 -24.30
C ILE A 152 -7.54 26.89 -24.55
N ASN A 153 -8.35 27.08 -25.59
CA ASN A 153 -8.95 28.38 -25.90
C ASN A 153 -10.00 28.82 -24.86
N LYS A 154 -10.66 27.90 -24.18
CA LYS A 154 -11.50 28.20 -23.01
C LYS A 154 -10.65 28.66 -21.83
N LEU A 155 -9.54 27.95 -21.54
CA LEU A 155 -8.61 28.32 -20.48
C LEU A 155 -8.09 29.74 -20.68
N ALA A 156 -7.69 30.11 -21.89
CA ALA A 156 -7.20 31.44 -22.23
C ALA A 156 -8.22 32.57 -22.01
N LYS A 157 -9.52 32.25 -21.89
CA LYS A 157 -10.59 33.22 -21.62
C LYS A 157 -11.00 33.28 -20.15
N GLN A 158 -10.50 32.38 -19.33
CA GLN A 158 -10.84 32.34 -17.89
C GLN A 158 -9.83 33.11 -17.05
N PRO A 159 -10.27 33.78 -15.98
CA PRO A 159 -9.32 34.38 -15.04
C PRO A 159 -8.39 33.31 -14.43
N TYR A 160 -7.10 33.60 -14.39
CA TYR A 160 -6.05 32.66 -13.96
C TYR A 160 -6.35 31.93 -12.62
N VAL A 161 -6.92 32.65 -11.65
CA VAL A 161 -7.18 32.15 -10.29
C VAL A 161 -8.59 31.53 -10.14
N SER A 162 -9.36 31.40 -11.23
CA SER A 162 -10.70 30.84 -11.13
C SER A 162 -10.68 29.34 -10.85
N ALA A 163 -11.70 28.84 -10.13
CA ALA A 163 -11.88 27.41 -9.89
C ALA A 163 -12.09 26.66 -11.22
N GLU A 164 -12.75 27.29 -12.19
CA GLU A 164 -12.98 26.75 -13.51
C GLU A 164 -11.67 26.60 -14.30
N ALA A 165 -10.77 27.59 -14.24
CA ALA A 165 -9.46 27.49 -14.84
C ALA A 165 -8.64 26.33 -14.25
N SER A 166 -8.70 26.12 -12.94
CA SER A 166 -8.03 25.00 -12.26
C SER A 166 -8.56 23.64 -12.74
N VAL A 167 -9.88 23.51 -12.96
CA VAL A 167 -10.49 22.29 -13.52
C VAL A 167 -10.00 22.03 -14.94
N ILE A 168 -9.96 23.07 -15.80
CA ILE A 168 -9.49 22.95 -17.18
C ILE A 168 -8.00 22.59 -17.23
N ARG A 169 -7.15 23.22 -16.38
CA ARG A 169 -5.73 22.86 -16.28
C ARG A 169 -5.53 21.39 -15.93
N ASN A 170 -6.15 20.92 -14.85
CA ASN A 170 -6.06 19.52 -14.45
C ASN A 170 -6.51 18.57 -15.57
N TYR A 171 -7.55 18.95 -16.30
CA TYR A 171 -8.02 18.17 -17.45
C TYR A 171 -6.99 18.14 -18.59
N LEU A 172 -6.44 19.28 -18.97
CA LEU A 172 -5.43 19.39 -20.02
C LEU A 172 -4.15 18.64 -19.63
N ASP A 173 -3.70 18.76 -18.39
CA ASP A 173 -2.53 18.05 -17.88
C ASP A 173 -2.71 16.54 -18.06
N VAL A 174 -3.84 15.98 -17.61
CA VAL A 174 -4.14 14.56 -17.77
C VAL A 174 -4.20 14.14 -19.23
N CYS A 175 -4.89 14.91 -20.08
CA CYS A 175 -5.03 14.57 -21.50
C CYS A 175 -3.70 14.64 -22.26
N LEU A 176 -2.85 15.62 -21.96
CA LEU A 176 -1.57 15.82 -22.64
C LEU A 176 -0.46 14.88 -22.11
N GLU A 177 -0.60 14.36 -20.89
CA GLU A 177 0.30 13.34 -20.34
C GLU A 177 0.04 11.93 -20.87
N LEU A 178 -1.10 11.69 -21.53
CA LEU A 178 -1.37 10.40 -22.13
C LEU A 178 -0.39 10.08 -23.27
N PRO A 179 -0.01 8.82 -23.44
CA PRO A 179 1.02 8.42 -24.41
C PRO A 179 0.49 8.33 -25.85
N TRP A 180 -0.13 9.37 -26.34
CA TRP A 180 -0.70 9.41 -27.68
C TRP A 180 0.30 9.04 -28.77
N GLY A 181 -0.06 8.06 -29.61
CA GLY A 181 0.78 7.61 -30.71
C GLY A 181 2.13 7.01 -30.31
N THR A 182 2.35 6.78 -29.00
CA THR A 182 3.57 6.18 -28.47
C THR A 182 3.38 4.68 -28.28
N TYR A 183 4.09 3.87 -29.04
CA TYR A 183 4.02 2.42 -29.01
C TYR A 183 5.37 1.81 -28.67
N THR A 184 5.36 0.78 -27.80
CA THR A 184 6.55 -0.07 -27.60
C THR A 184 6.70 -1.01 -28.80
N LYS A 185 7.94 -1.22 -29.25
CA LYS A 185 8.22 -2.19 -30.32
C LYS A 185 7.98 -3.60 -29.79
N GLU A 186 6.89 -4.20 -30.23
CA GLU A 186 6.49 -5.54 -29.85
C GLU A 186 7.45 -6.61 -30.42
N ARG A 187 7.73 -7.62 -29.62
CA ARG A 187 8.52 -8.78 -30.02
C ARG A 187 7.61 -9.99 -30.17
N LEU A 188 7.20 -10.26 -31.40
CA LEU A 188 6.34 -11.40 -31.75
C LEU A 188 7.22 -12.56 -32.22
N ASN A 189 7.94 -13.20 -31.29
CA ASN A 189 8.78 -14.37 -31.57
C ASN A 189 8.46 -15.48 -30.58
N VAL A 190 7.87 -16.57 -31.06
CA VAL A 190 7.41 -17.70 -30.25
C VAL A 190 8.56 -18.38 -29.50
N ASP A 191 9.75 -18.56 -30.16
CA ASP A 191 10.89 -19.20 -29.53
C ASP A 191 11.50 -18.36 -28.41
N ALA A 192 11.58 -17.03 -28.62
CA ALA A 192 12.04 -16.12 -27.60
C ALA A 192 11.06 -16.08 -26.40
N ALA A 193 9.77 -16.09 -26.68
CA ALA A 193 8.74 -16.14 -25.66
C ALA A 193 8.80 -17.44 -24.85
N ARG A 194 8.96 -18.60 -25.53
CA ARG A 194 9.14 -19.89 -24.86
C ARG A 194 10.32 -19.86 -23.90
N LYS A 195 11.47 -19.37 -24.32
CA LYS A 195 12.67 -19.27 -23.46
C LYS A 195 12.42 -18.39 -22.21
N VAL A 196 11.68 -17.31 -22.34
CA VAL A 196 11.34 -16.45 -21.19
C VAL A 196 10.40 -17.18 -20.24
N LEU A 197 9.35 -17.82 -20.75
CA LEU A 197 8.38 -18.55 -19.93
C LEU A 197 9.01 -19.75 -19.21
N ASP A 198 9.89 -20.51 -19.89
CA ASP A 198 10.59 -21.66 -19.31
C ASP A 198 11.62 -21.25 -18.25
N ARG A 199 12.29 -20.13 -18.48
CA ARG A 199 13.22 -19.57 -17.49
C ARG A 199 12.51 -19.06 -16.23
N ASP A 200 11.36 -18.43 -16.39
CA ASP A 200 10.70 -17.73 -15.30
C ASP A 200 9.68 -18.62 -14.55
N HIS A 201 9.26 -19.76 -15.13
CA HIS A 201 8.24 -20.66 -14.56
C HIS A 201 8.57 -22.13 -14.77
N PHE A 202 8.49 -22.89 -13.68
CA PHE A 202 8.56 -24.37 -13.73
C PHE A 202 7.17 -24.96 -14.00
N GLY A 203 7.11 -26.00 -14.83
CA GLY A 203 5.84 -26.65 -15.17
C GLY A 203 4.89 -25.76 -15.97
N LEU A 204 3.60 -25.89 -15.72
CA LEU A 204 2.53 -25.10 -16.36
C LEU A 204 2.51 -25.24 -17.90
N GLU A 205 2.85 -26.43 -18.43
CA GLU A 205 3.03 -26.66 -19.86
C GLU A 205 1.82 -26.24 -20.70
N LYS A 206 0.60 -26.61 -20.26
CA LYS A 206 -0.65 -26.24 -20.95
C LYS A 206 -0.86 -24.72 -21.00
N VAL A 207 -0.52 -24.02 -19.92
CA VAL A 207 -0.65 -22.56 -19.84
C VAL A 207 0.35 -21.88 -20.78
N LYS A 208 1.60 -22.34 -20.75
CA LYS A 208 2.66 -21.85 -21.65
C LYS A 208 2.31 -22.09 -23.12
N GLU A 209 1.82 -23.28 -23.45
CA GLU A 209 1.41 -23.64 -24.80
C GLU A 209 0.31 -22.70 -25.31
N ARG A 210 -0.75 -22.49 -24.53
CA ARG A 210 -1.83 -21.56 -24.90
C ARG A 210 -1.36 -20.11 -25.08
N ILE A 211 -0.46 -19.64 -24.23
CA ILE A 211 0.16 -18.33 -24.39
C ILE A 211 0.96 -18.26 -25.70
N LEU A 212 1.74 -19.29 -25.99
CA LEU A 212 2.55 -19.36 -27.22
C LEU A 212 1.67 -19.44 -28.49
N GLU A 213 0.56 -20.16 -28.45
CA GLU A 213 -0.45 -20.17 -29.53
C GLU A 213 -1.01 -18.75 -29.76
N THR A 214 -1.37 -18.05 -28.70
CA THR A 214 -1.86 -16.66 -28.80
C THR A 214 -0.80 -15.73 -29.41
N ILE A 215 0.47 -15.88 -29.05
CA ILE A 215 1.58 -15.12 -29.63
C ILE A 215 1.76 -15.47 -31.11
N ALA A 216 1.66 -16.76 -31.47
CA ALA A 216 1.78 -17.21 -32.85
C ALA A 216 0.65 -16.67 -33.75
N VAL A 217 -0.61 -16.73 -33.26
CA VAL A 217 -1.75 -16.14 -33.97
C VAL A 217 -1.55 -14.64 -34.17
N ARG A 218 -1.07 -13.93 -33.16
CA ARG A 218 -0.78 -12.49 -33.27
C ARG A 218 0.37 -12.18 -34.23
N GLN A 219 1.37 -13.06 -34.29
CA GLN A 219 2.46 -12.95 -35.28
C GLN A 219 1.96 -13.12 -36.70
N MET A 220 1.02 -14.02 -36.93
CA MET A 220 0.40 -14.28 -38.25
C MET A 220 -0.58 -13.18 -38.66
N ASN A 221 -1.31 -12.62 -37.69
CA ASN A 221 -2.29 -11.58 -37.92
C ASN A 221 -2.15 -10.43 -36.89
N PRO A 222 -1.20 -9.49 -37.07
CA PRO A 222 -0.95 -8.40 -36.14
C PRO A 222 -2.13 -7.43 -35.97
N GLU A 223 -2.98 -7.32 -37.01
CA GLU A 223 -4.21 -6.50 -36.98
C GLU A 223 -5.44 -7.27 -36.54
N GLY A 224 -5.27 -8.56 -36.22
CA GLY A 224 -6.36 -9.40 -35.74
C GLY A 224 -6.93 -8.91 -34.42
N ARG A 225 -8.17 -9.29 -34.15
CA ARG A 225 -8.83 -9.01 -32.85
C ARG A 225 -7.99 -9.61 -31.73
N GLY A 226 -7.62 -8.79 -30.77
CA GLY A 226 -6.85 -9.23 -29.59
C GLY A 226 -7.64 -10.23 -28.76
N GLN A 227 -7.08 -11.41 -28.53
CA GLN A 227 -7.65 -12.37 -27.59
C GLN A 227 -7.40 -11.89 -26.15
N ILE A 228 -8.40 -12.02 -25.32
CA ILE A 228 -8.31 -11.72 -23.89
C ILE A 228 -8.07 -13.02 -23.15
N ILE A 229 -6.97 -13.11 -22.46
CA ILE A 229 -6.62 -14.30 -21.67
C ILE A 229 -7.10 -14.14 -20.25
N CYS A 230 -7.85 -15.12 -19.74
CA CYS A 230 -8.23 -15.21 -18.33
C CYS A 230 -7.46 -16.35 -17.65
N LEU A 231 -6.58 -16.01 -16.73
CA LEU A 231 -5.85 -16.97 -15.91
C LEU A 231 -6.67 -17.28 -14.65
N ALA A 232 -7.33 -18.43 -14.63
CA ALA A 232 -8.18 -18.85 -13.51
C ALA A 232 -7.51 -19.96 -12.69
N GLY A 233 -7.62 -19.89 -11.36
CA GLY A 233 -7.08 -20.93 -10.49
C GLY A 233 -6.84 -20.46 -9.07
N PRO A 234 -6.46 -21.34 -8.16
CA PRO A 234 -6.30 -21.01 -6.75
C PRO A 234 -5.24 -19.93 -6.51
N PRO A 235 -5.28 -19.26 -5.35
CA PRO A 235 -4.28 -18.25 -5.03
C PRO A 235 -2.87 -18.85 -4.91
N GLY A 236 -1.86 -18.09 -5.35
CA GLY A 236 -0.46 -18.48 -5.21
C GLY A 236 0.09 -19.42 -6.30
N VAL A 237 -0.68 -19.75 -7.34
CA VAL A 237 -0.21 -20.58 -8.46
C VAL A 237 0.53 -19.79 -9.55
N GLY A 238 0.80 -18.51 -9.33
CA GLY A 238 1.64 -17.73 -10.25
C GLY A 238 0.92 -16.97 -11.36
N LYS A 239 -0.41 -16.80 -11.31
CA LYS A 239 -1.19 -16.08 -12.32
C LYS A 239 -0.60 -14.73 -12.72
N THR A 240 -0.36 -13.87 -11.74
CA THR A 240 0.21 -12.52 -11.96
C THR A 240 1.67 -12.60 -12.43
N SER A 241 2.43 -13.58 -11.96
CA SER A 241 3.82 -13.80 -12.36
C SER A 241 3.92 -14.20 -13.82
N ILE A 242 3.01 -15.07 -14.31
CA ILE A 242 2.92 -15.44 -15.72
C ILE A 242 2.63 -14.22 -16.59
N ALA A 243 1.66 -13.38 -16.20
CA ALA A 243 1.33 -12.17 -16.93
C ALA A 243 2.56 -11.22 -17.05
N LEU A 244 3.36 -11.10 -15.98
CA LEU A 244 4.62 -10.35 -16.00
C LEU A 244 5.61 -10.94 -17.02
N SER A 245 5.74 -12.26 -17.06
CA SER A 245 6.67 -12.92 -18.00
C SER A 245 6.20 -12.80 -19.45
N VAL A 246 4.87 -12.82 -19.70
CA VAL A 246 4.30 -12.53 -21.01
C VAL A 246 4.63 -11.11 -21.46
N ALA A 247 4.49 -10.12 -20.56
CA ALA A 247 4.85 -8.73 -20.88
C ALA A 247 6.33 -8.60 -21.26
N LYS A 248 7.22 -9.25 -20.51
CA LYS A 248 8.67 -9.30 -20.83
C LYS A 248 8.94 -9.99 -22.17
N ALA A 249 8.27 -11.11 -22.44
CA ALA A 249 8.44 -11.87 -23.67
C ALA A 249 8.02 -11.06 -24.90
N LEU A 250 6.91 -10.34 -24.80
CA LEU A 250 6.39 -9.47 -25.84
C LEU A 250 7.07 -8.09 -25.94
N ASN A 251 7.93 -7.75 -24.99
CA ASN A 251 8.55 -6.43 -24.83
C ASN A 251 7.48 -5.31 -24.70
N ARG A 252 6.41 -5.60 -23.97
CA ARG A 252 5.34 -4.62 -23.67
C ARG A 252 5.52 -4.03 -22.28
N LYS A 253 5.14 -2.78 -22.11
CA LYS A 253 5.03 -2.18 -20.77
C LYS A 253 3.89 -2.86 -20.03
N LEU A 254 4.10 -3.12 -18.74
CA LEU A 254 3.10 -3.74 -17.88
C LEU A 254 2.43 -2.71 -17.00
N SER A 255 1.12 -2.75 -16.93
CA SER A 255 0.36 -2.07 -15.87
C SER A 255 -0.65 -3.03 -15.25
N ARG A 256 -1.00 -2.80 -14.00
CA ARG A 256 -1.88 -3.69 -13.23
C ARG A 256 -2.98 -2.90 -12.55
N ILE A 257 -4.20 -3.41 -12.67
CA ILE A 257 -5.40 -2.88 -12.04
C ILE A 257 -6.01 -3.97 -11.17
N SER A 258 -6.20 -3.71 -9.88
CA SER A 258 -6.93 -4.62 -9.00
C SER A 258 -8.42 -4.29 -9.05
N LEU A 259 -9.21 -5.22 -9.57
CA LEU A 259 -10.66 -5.07 -9.71
C LEU A 259 -11.41 -5.38 -8.40
N GLY A 260 -10.79 -6.07 -7.45
CA GLY A 260 -11.39 -6.35 -6.15
C GLY A 260 -11.69 -5.12 -5.28
N ARG A 261 -11.24 -3.94 -5.69
CA ARG A 261 -11.54 -2.65 -5.04
C ARG A 261 -12.50 -1.77 -5.84
N VAL A 262 -12.89 -2.22 -7.01
CA VAL A 262 -13.82 -1.50 -7.89
C VAL A 262 -15.24 -1.74 -7.38
N ARG A 263 -15.96 -0.66 -7.13
CA ARG A 263 -17.35 -0.70 -6.62
C ARG A 263 -18.34 -0.01 -7.55
N ASP A 264 -17.85 0.94 -8.33
CA ASP A 264 -18.65 1.81 -9.19
C ASP A 264 -18.14 1.75 -10.63
N GLU A 265 -19.04 1.94 -11.60
CA GLU A 265 -18.70 2.11 -13.01
C GLU A 265 -17.71 3.27 -13.21
N ALA A 266 -17.85 4.33 -12.45
CA ALA A 266 -16.96 5.49 -12.48
C ALA A 266 -15.50 5.17 -12.10
N ASP A 267 -15.24 4.12 -11.32
CA ASP A 267 -13.88 3.64 -11.10
C ASP A 267 -13.20 3.21 -12.42
N ILE A 268 -13.96 2.70 -13.39
CA ILE A 268 -13.44 2.20 -14.69
C ILE A 268 -13.48 3.30 -15.75
N ARG A 269 -14.59 4.02 -15.84
CA ARG A 269 -14.85 5.05 -16.87
C ARG A 269 -14.52 6.48 -16.45
N GLY A 270 -14.10 6.71 -15.20
CA GLY A 270 -13.85 8.05 -14.68
C GLY A 270 -15.12 8.82 -14.31
N HIS A 271 -14.91 9.94 -13.67
CA HIS A 271 -15.97 10.89 -13.29
C HIS A 271 -16.01 12.04 -14.30
N ARG A 272 -17.20 12.59 -14.57
CA ARG A 272 -17.32 13.74 -15.47
C ARG A 272 -16.45 14.91 -14.99
N LYS A 273 -15.66 15.47 -15.89
CA LYS A 273 -14.68 16.56 -15.65
C LYS A 273 -15.25 17.80 -14.98
N THR A 274 -16.58 17.98 -15.01
CA THR A 274 -17.25 19.15 -14.42
C THR A 274 -17.32 19.11 -12.88
N TYR A 275 -17.04 17.99 -12.25
CA TYR A 275 -17.05 17.87 -10.79
C TYR A 275 -15.67 18.20 -10.20
N ILE A 276 -15.66 18.95 -9.09
CA ILE A 276 -14.43 19.20 -8.34
C ILE A 276 -13.91 17.88 -7.78
N GLY A 277 -12.65 17.56 -8.08
CA GLY A 277 -12.03 16.29 -7.71
C GLY A 277 -12.33 15.13 -8.66
N ALA A 278 -12.90 15.39 -9.85
CA ALA A 278 -13.04 14.39 -10.89
C ALA A 278 -11.67 13.84 -11.32
N MET A 279 -11.63 12.55 -11.58
CA MET A 279 -10.42 11.83 -12.03
C MET A 279 -10.77 10.90 -13.19
N PRO A 280 -9.79 10.60 -14.08
CA PRO A 280 -9.95 9.60 -15.11
C PRO A 280 -10.18 8.22 -14.51
N GLY A 281 -10.74 7.32 -15.29
CA GLY A 281 -10.93 5.94 -14.92
C GLY A 281 -9.60 5.19 -14.78
N ARG A 282 -9.61 4.11 -14.04
CA ARG A 282 -8.40 3.29 -13.77
C ARG A 282 -7.75 2.73 -15.03
N ILE A 283 -8.52 2.52 -16.10
CA ILE A 283 -7.97 2.05 -17.38
C ILE A 283 -7.06 3.12 -17.98
N VAL A 284 -7.56 4.34 -18.10
CA VAL A 284 -6.80 5.48 -18.61
C VAL A 284 -5.58 5.78 -17.73
N GLU A 285 -5.77 5.78 -16.41
CA GLU A 285 -4.67 5.98 -15.46
C GLU A 285 -3.58 4.92 -15.61
N ALA A 286 -3.96 3.65 -15.80
CA ALA A 286 -3.01 2.55 -15.98
C ALA A 286 -2.22 2.69 -17.30
N ILE A 287 -2.86 3.19 -18.37
CA ILE A 287 -2.21 3.45 -19.66
C ILE A 287 -1.25 4.64 -19.52
N SER A 288 -1.66 5.73 -18.89
CA SER A 288 -0.79 6.89 -18.62
C SER A 288 0.48 6.44 -17.88
N ARG A 289 0.34 5.69 -16.79
CA ARG A 289 1.47 5.16 -16.02
C ARG A 289 2.38 4.25 -16.84
N SER A 290 1.84 3.50 -17.81
CA SER A 290 2.63 2.62 -18.65
C SER A 290 3.51 3.39 -19.64
N GLY A 291 3.11 4.59 -20.03
CA GLY A 291 3.79 5.43 -21.01
C GLY A 291 3.74 4.88 -22.44
N ALA A 292 2.78 4.01 -22.77
CA ALA A 292 2.59 3.46 -24.11
C ALA A 292 1.11 3.17 -24.39
N MET A 293 0.68 3.27 -25.65
CA MET A 293 -0.68 2.93 -26.07
C MET A 293 -0.93 1.43 -26.25
N ASN A 294 0.13 0.63 -26.28
CA ASN A 294 0.05 -0.83 -26.42
C ASN A 294 0.61 -1.58 -25.19
N PRO A 295 0.23 -1.21 -23.97
CA PRO A 295 0.70 -1.93 -22.80
C PRO A 295 0.07 -3.33 -22.72
N LEU A 296 0.61 -4.16 -21.83
CA LEU A 296 -0.10 -5.31 -21.29
C LEU A 296 -0.77 -4.86 -19.99
N LEU A 297 -2.10 -4.89 -19.97
CA LEU A 297 -2.88 -4.58 -18.77
C LEU A 297 -3.32 -5.87 -18.06
N VAL A 298 -2.94 -6.00 -16.81
CA VAL A 298 -3.42 -7.08 -15.93
C VAL A 298 -4.60 -6.57 -15.13
N LEU A 299 -5.77 -7.15 -15.40
CA LEU A 299 -7.00 -6.93 -14.64
C LEU A 299 -7.10 -8.03 -13.58
N ASP A 300 -6.66 -7.73 -12.38
CA ASP A 300 -6.50 -8.72 -11.32
C ASP A 300 -7.78 -8.88 -10.50
N GLU A 301 -8.13 -10.13 -10.15
CA GLU A 301 -9.29 -10.47 -9.32
C GLU A 301 -10.64 -10.07 -9.95
N ILE A 302 -10.85 -10.40 -11.23
CA ILE A 302 -12.11 -10.13 -11.96
C ILE A 302 -13.32 -10.84 -11.32
N ASP A 303 -13.09 -11.93 -10.61
CA ASP A 303 -14.10 -12.69 -9.87
C ASP A 303 -14.60 -12.00 -8.59
N LYS A 304 -14.00 -10.88 -8.23
CA LYS A 304 -14.42 -10.06 -7.07
C LYS A 304 -15.21 -8.81 -7.46
N LEU A 305 -15.52 -8.66 -8.75
CA LEU A 305 -16.42 -7.59 -9.18
C LEU A 305 -17.80 -7.82 -8.57
N SER A 306 -18.21 -6.91 -7.70
CA SER A 306 -19.55 -6.90 -7.12
C SER A 306 -20.32 -5.71 -7.68
N GLY A 307 -21.44 -5.96 -8.31
CA GLY A 307 -22.39 -4.90 -8.65
C GLY A 307 -23.12 -4.45 -7.39
N ASP A 308 -22.90 -3.21 -6.98
CA ASP A 308 -23.70 -2.53 -5.96
C ASP A 308 -24.78 -1.70 -6.64
N TYR A 309 -25.77 -1.21 -5.85
CA TYR A 309 -26.89 -0.36 -6.31
C TYR A 309 -26.46 0.95 -7.02
N ARG A 310 -25.16 1.25 -7.13
CA ARG A 310 -24.61 2.49 -7.67
C ARG A 310 -24.04 2.39 -9.09
N GLY A 311 -24.05 1.22 -9.70
CA GLY A 311 -23.54 1.03 -11.05
C GLY A 311 -23.14 -0.42 -11.32
N ASP A 312 -22.90 -0.74 -12.58
CA ASP A 312 -22.48 -2.06 -13.04
C ASP A 312 -21.05 -1.99 -13.63
N PRO A 313 -20.01 -2.20 -12.81
CA PRO A 313 -18.63 -2.20 -13.29
C PRO A 313 -18.35 -3.32 -14.30
N ALA A 314 -19.14 -4.40 -14.28
CA ALA A 314 -19.02 -5.48 -15.25
C ALA A 314 -19.44 -5.01 -16.67
N SER A 315 -20.46 -4.18 -16.76
CA SER A 315 -20.89 -3.56 -18.02
C SER A 315 -19.82 -2.63 -18.60
N ALA A 316 -19.19 -1.81 -17.75
CA ALA A 316 -18.07 -0.96 -18.17
C ALA A 316 -16.88 -1.79 -18.68
N LEU A 317 -16.57 -2.90 -18.02
CA LEU A 317 -15.50 -3.82 -18.45
C LEU A 317 -15.84 -4.53 -19.75
N LEU A 318 -17.11 -4.83 -20.02
CA LEU A 318 -17.52 -5.39 -21.31
C LEU A 318 -17.12 -4.48 -22.46
N GLU A 319 -17.32 -3.17 -22.34
CA GLU A 319 -16.90 -2.22 -23.37
C GLU A 319 -15.37 -2.18 -23.55
N VAL A 320 -14.64 -2.18 -22.43
CA VAL A 320 -13.16 -2.19 -22.44
C VAL A 320 -12.62 -3.46 -23.11
N LEU A 321 -13.24 -4.60 -22.83
CA LEU A 321 -12.79 -5.90 -23.30
C LEU A 321 -13.38 -6.30 -24.67
N ASP A 322 -14.41 -5.63 -25.16
CA ASP A 322 -14.99 -5.92 -26.45
C ASP A 322 -14.15 -5.32 -27.59
N PRO A 323 -13.54 -6.14 -28.47
CA PRO A 323 -12.75 -5.63 -29.60
C PRO A 323 -13.53 -4.77 -30.59
N GLU A 324 -14.86 -4.84 -30.59
CA GLU A 324 -15.70 -4.03 -31.46
C GLU A 324 -15.98 -2.64 -30.89
N GLN A 325 -15.96 -2.51 -29.56
CA GLN A 325 -16.29 -1.29 -28.84
C GLN A 325 -15.05 -0.57 -28.30
N ASN A 326 -13.96 -1.28 -28.01
CA ASN A 326 -12.81 -0.73 -27.31
C ASN A 326 -11.96 0.26 -28.15
N LYS A 327 -12.19 0.36 -29.46
CA LYS A 327 -11.56 1.38 -30.31
C LYS A 327 -12.03 2.80 -29.98
N THR A 328 -13.28 2.91 -29.57
CA THR A 328 -13.95 4.15 -29.21
C THR A 328 -14.34 4.13 -27.74
N PHE A 329 -13.41 3.66 -26.88
CA PHE A 329 -13.64 3.66 -25.45
C PHE A 329 -13.78 5.09 -24.93
N ASN A 330 -14.92 5.40 -24.33
CA ASN A 330 -15.20 6.71 -23.80
C ASN A 330 -15.03 6.74 -22.27
N ASP A 331 -13.97 7.41 -21.83
CA ASP A 331 -13.79 7.76 -20.43
C ASP A 331 -14.52 9.08 -20.16
N HIS A 332 -15.37 9.10 -19.14
CA HIS A 332 -16.21 10.26 -18.83
C HIS A 332 -15.40 11.51 -18.40
N TYR A 333 -14.17 11.32 -17.91
CA TYR A 333 -13.28 12.42 -17.59
C TYR A 333 -12.61 12.99 -18.83
N LEU A 334 -12.12 12.11 -19.71
CA LEU A 334 -11.48 12.55 -20.96
C LEU A 334 -12.48 13.20 -21.91
N ASP A 335 -13.72 12.69 -21.96
CA ASP A 335 -14.78 13.15 -22.85
C ASP A 335 -14.37 13.15 -24.32
N ILE A 336 -13.45 12.24 -24.67
CA ILE A 336 -12.93 11.95 -26.00
C ILE A 336 -12.73 10.45 -26.14
N ASP A 337 -12.84 9.95 -27.35
CA ASP A 337 -12.64 8.54 -27.61
C ASP A 337 -11.15 8.17 -27.48
N TYR A 338 -10.89 7.05 -26.82
CA TYR A 338 -9.55 6.53 -26.63
C TYR A 338 -9.44 5.09 -27.18
N ASP A 339 -8.50 4.86 -28.09
CA ASP A 339 -8.34 3.55 -28.74
C ASP A 339 -7.60 2.56 -27.83
N LEU A 340 -8.31 1.55 -27.34
CA LEU A 340 -7.78 0.44 -26.54
C LEU A 340 -7.47 -0.82 -27.38
N SER A 341 -7.66 -0.80 -28.71
CA SER A 341 -7.55 -1.99 -29.57
C SER A 341 -6.15 -2.60 -29.60
N LYS A 342 -5.12 -1.81 -29.30
CA LYS A 342 -3.71 -2.27 -29.24
C LYS A 342 -3.28 -2.72 -27.85
N VAL A 343 -4.11 -2.56 -26.83
CA VAL A 343 -3.86 -3.03 -25.47
C VAL A 343 -3.99 -4.55 -25.42
N PHE A 344 -3.08 -5.21 -24.74
CA PHE A 344 -3.16 -6.64 -24.48
C PHE A 344 -3.71 -6.88 -23.08
N PHE A 345 -4.89 -7.49 -22.97
CA PHE A 345 -5.54 -7.73 -21.69
C PHE A 345 -5.27 -9.14 -21.17
N ILE A 346 -4.84 -9.24 -19.94
CA ILE A 346 -4.81 -10.48 -19.17
C ILE A 346 -5.64 -10.26 -17.91
N THR A 347 -6.65 -11.09 -17.71
CA THR A 347 -7.45 -11.09 -16.49
C THR A 347 -7.00 -12.22 -15.57
N THR A 348 -7.18 -12.07 -14.28
CA THR A 348 -6.95 -13.14 -13.31
C THR A 348 -8.20 -13.36 -12.46
N ALA A 349 -8.47 -14.62 -12.13
CA ALA A 349 -9.57 -15.01 -11.25
C ALA A 349 -9.14 -16.13 -10.30
N ASN A 350 -9.74 -16.20 -9.13
CA ASN A 350 -9.58 -17.34 -8.24
C ASN A 350 -10.69 -18.37 -8.46
N SER A 351 -11.87 -17.92 -8.88
CA SER A 351 -13.02 -18.77 -9.16
C SER A 351 -13.76 -18.28 -10.41
N LEU A 352 -14.10 -19.18 -11.31
CA LEU A 352 -14.86 -18.85 -12.51
C LEU A 352 -16.34 -18.58 -12.22
N HIS A 353 -16.89 -19.19 -11.18
CA HIS A 353 -18.32 -19.07 -10.85
C HIS A 353 -18.79 -17.66 -10.54
N ASN A 354 -17.87 -16.82 -10.08
CA ASN A 354 -18.17 -15.44 -9.68
C ASN A 354 -17.98 -14.43 -10.83
N ILE A 355 -17.50 -14.87 -11.99
CA ILE A 355 -17.34 -14.00 -13.15
C ILE A 355 -18.68 -13.93 -13.89
N PRO A 356 -19.22 -12.74 -14.22
CA PRO A 356 -20.42 -12.63 -15.05
C PRO A 356 -20.28 -13.36 -16.39
N ALA A 357 -21.30 -14.15 -16.78
CA ALA A 357 -21.27 -14.94 -18.00
C ALA A 357 -20.89 -14.14 -19.26
N PRO A 358 -21.40 -12.90 -19.49
CA PRO A 358 -21.02 -12.11 -20.66
C PRO A 358 -19.53 -11.79 -20.74
N LEU A 359 -18.85 -11.67 -19.59
CA LEU A 359 -17.39 -11.48 -19.54
C LEU A 359 -16.65 -12.78 -19.83
N GLN A 360 -17.14 -13.91 -19.31
CA GLN A 360 -16.55 -15.23 -19.59
C GLN A 360 -16.55 -15.56 -21.08
N ASP A 361 -17.65 -15.26 -21.79
CA ASP A 361 -17.82 -15.53 -23.21
C ASP A 361 -16.82 -14.78 -24.12
N ARG A 362 -16.20 -13.70 -23.58
CA ARG A 362 -15.23 -12.88 -24.31
C ARG A 362 -13.77 -13.21 -24.01
N MET A 363 -13.55 -14.10 -23.06
CA MET A 363 -12.20 -14.43 -22.59
C MET A 363 -11.83 -15.86 -22.94
N GLU A 364 -10.59 -16.06 -23.33
CA GLU A 364 -10.00 -17.39 -23.37
C GLU A 364 -9.57 -17.80 -21.97
N ILE A 365 -10.28 -18.75 -21.38
CA ILE A 365 -10.04 -19.20 -20.01
C ILE A 365 -8.96 -20.26 -19.99
N ILE A 366 -7.88 -19.99 -19.27
CA ILE A 366 -6.79 -20.93 -19.03
C ILE A 366 -6.78 -21.26 -17.53
N GLU A 367 -7.11 -22.51 -17.21
CA GLU A 367 -7.15 -22.96 -15.83
C GLU A 367 -5.76 -23.40 -15.34
N LEU A 368 -5.33 -22.81 -14.22
CA LEU A 368 -4.13 -23.20 -13.50
C LEU A 368 -4.52 -24.13 -12.36
N SER A 369 -4.00 -25.35 -12.39
CA SER A 369 -4.18 -26.30 -11.29
C SER A 369 -3.27 -26.00 -10.10
N SER A 370 -3.54 -26.68 -8.97
CA SER A 370 -2.62 -26.70 -7.83
C SER A 370 -1.31 -27.40 -8.20
N TYR A 371 -0.22 -26.93 -7.61
CA TYR A 371 1.08 -27.57 -7.77
C TYR A 371 1.17 -28.88 -6.98
N LEU A 372 1.84 -29.87 -7.59
CA LEU A 372 2.25 -31.07 -6.91
C LEU A 372 3.41 -30.81 -5.95
N GLU A 373 3.61 -31.65 -4.96
CA GLU A 373 4.73 -31.52 -4.01
C GLU A 373 6.09 -31.45 -4.73
N VAL A 374 6.27 -32.25 -5.77
CA VAL A 374 7.49 -32.27 -6.58
C VAL A 374 7.69 -30.91 -7.28
N GLU A 375 6.63 -30.36 -7.85
CA GLU A 375 6.68 -29.03 -8.48
C GLU A 375 6.99 -27.92 -7.47
N LYS A 376 6.36 -27.96 -6.30
CA LYS A 376 6.64 -27.01 -5.21
C LYS A 376 8.09 -27.04 -4.76
N LYS A 377 8.71 -28.23 -4.70
CA LYS A 377 10.12 -28.38 -4.38
C LYS A 377 11.04 -27.71 -5.42
N HIS A 378 10.78 -27.95 -6.70
CA HIS A 378 11.52 -27.31 -7.78
C HIS A 378 11.34 -25.79 -7.75
N ILE A 379 10.11 -25.31 -7.60
CA ILE A 379 9.82 -23.87 -7.51
C ILE A 379 10.51 -23.27 -6.29
N ALA A 380 10.50 -23.94 -5.15
CA ALA A 380 11.15 -23.47 -3.94
C ALA A 380 12.66 -23.31 -4.12
N ARG A 381 13.32 -24.34 -4.67
CA ARG A 381 14.77 -24.39 -4.87
C ARG A 381 15.25 -23.40 -5.93
N ASP A 382 14.59 -23.40 -7.10
CA ASP A 382 15.10 -22.76 -8.30
C ASP A 382 14.62 -21.30 -8.45
N PHE A 383 13.51 -20.93 -7.79
CA PHE A 383 12.90 -19.59 -7.92
C PHE A 383 12.71 -18.87 -6.58
N LEU A 384 12.08 -19.51 -5.57
CA LEU A 384 11.76 -18.80 -4.34
C LEU A 384 13.00 -18.54 -3.48
N LEU A 385 13.82 -19.55 -3.26
CA LEU A 385 15.02 -19.43 -2.41
C LEU A 385 16.03 -18.41 -2.95
N PRO A 386 16.41 -18.41 -4.23
CA PRO A 386 17.32 -17.40 -4.78
C PRO A 386 16.74 -15.98 -4.70
N ARG A 387 15.42 -15.84 -4.89
CA ARG A 387 14.72 -14.56 -4.77
C ARG A 387 14.74 -14.06 -3.34
N GLN A 388 14.40 -14.91 -2.37
CA GLN A 388 14.38 -14.57 -0.96
C GLN A 388 15.78 -14.26 -0.40
N ILE A 389 16.81 -14.97 -0.85
CA ILE A 389 18.22 -14.65 -0.57
C ILE A 389 18.53 -13.21 -0.98
N LYS A 390 18.18 -12.83 -2.19
CA LYS A 390 18.40 -11.49 -2.73
C LYS A 390 17.59 -10.42 -1.99
N GLU A 391 16.31 -10.67 -1.73
CA GLU A 391 15.41 -9.74 -1.04
C GLU A 391 15.84 -9.46 0.41
N HIS A 392 16.45 -10.44 1.06
CA HIS A 392 16.93 -10.30 2.46
C HIS A 392 18.43 -9.92 2.55
N GLY A 393 19.06 -9.58 1.44
CA GLY A 393 20.47 -9.12 1.43
C GLY A 393 21.51 -10.20 1.77
N LEU A 394 21.12 -11.48 1.71
CA LEU A 394 22.03 -12.59 1.88
C LEU A 394 22.88 -12.80 0.61
N LYS A 395 24.10 -13.32 0.77
CA LYS A 395 24.93 -13.77 -0.35
C LYS A 395 24.48 -15.17 -0.81
N PRO A 396 24.62 -15.49 -2.10
CA PRO A 396 24.47 -16.86 -2.56
C PRO A 396 25.44 -17.76 -1.80
N GLY A 397 24.94 -18.72 -1.05
CA GLY A 397 25.77 -19.58 -0.19
C GLY A 397 25.67 -19.33 1.31
N ASN A 398 25.07 -18.24 1.76
CA ASN A 398 24.82 -18.02 3.19
C ASN A 398 23.78 -18.97 3.79
N ILE A 399 22.88 -19.48 2.99
CA ILE A 399 21.85 -20.44 3.41
C ILE A 399 21.83 -21.63 2.47
N SER A 400 21.77 -22.82 3.02
CA SER A 400 21.58 -24.08 2.31
C SER A 400 20.37 -24.81 2.88
N LEU A 401 19.42 -25.12 2.01
CA LEU A 401 18.23 -25.90 2.34
C LEU A 401 18.26 -27.22 1.57
N PRO A 402 18.64 -28.32 2.19
CA PRO A 402 18.55 -29.64 1.58
C PRO A 402 17.14 -29.97 1.09
N GLU A 403 17.02 -30.86 0.12
CA GLU A 403 15.72 -31.23 -0.46
C GLU A 403 14.77 -31.81 0.58
N GLU A 404 15.29 -32.53 1.57
CA GLU A 404 14.55 -33.07 2.70
C GLU A 404 13.95 -31.95 3.57
N THR A 405 14.71 -30.90 3.81
CA THR A 405 14.23 -29.71 4.53
C THR A 405 13.10 -29.00 3.79
N LEU A 406 13.26 -28.79 2.48
CA LEU A 406 12.19 -28.21 1.65
C LEU A 406 10.93 -29.09 1.66
N THR A 407 11.09 -30.41 1.58
CA THR A 407 9.98 -31.35 1.68
C THR A 407 9.24 -31.22 3.01
N GLU A 408 10.00 -31.14 4.10
CA GLU A 408 9.43 -30.99 5.45
C GLU A 408 8.72 -29.63 5.62
N VAL A 409 9.27 -28.53 5.08
CA VAL A 409 8.60 -27.22 5.07
C VAL A 409 7.27 -27.30 4.31
N ILE A 410 7.25 -27.94 3.15
CA ILE A 410 6.03 -28.08 2.34
C ILE A 410 4.97 -28.88 3.08
N ARG A 411 5.35 -29.97 3.72
CA ARG A 411 4.42 -30.91 4.39
C ARG A 411 3.92 -30.43 5.73
N SER A 412 4.83 -29.87 6.54
CA SER A 412 4.53 -29.59 7.95
C SER A 412 4.24 -28.11 8.23
N TYR A 413 4.61 -27.18 7.36
CA TYR A 413 4.44 -25.74 7.59
C TYR A 413 3.52 -25.06 6.59
N THR A 414 3.19 -25.73 5.47
CA THR A 414 2.30 -25.17 4.44
C THR A 414 1.16 -26.11 4.09
N ARG A 415 -0.03 -25.54 3.82
CA ARG A 415 -1.20 -26.27 3.30
C ARG A 415 -1.93 -25.37 2.32
N GLU A 416 -1.48 -25.37 1.08
CA GLU A 416 -1.97 -24.47 0.05
C GLU A 416 -1.87 -25.11 -1.34
N ALA A 417 -2.71 -24.66 -2.27
CA ALA A 417 -2.66 -25.07 -3.66
C ALA A 417 -1.43 -24.52 -4.40
N GLY A 418 -1.06 -23.29 -4.11
CA GLY A 418 0.10 -22.60 -4.68
C GLY A 418 1.36 -22.68 -3.82
N VAL A 419 2.16 -21.60 -3.87
CA VAL A 419 3.46 -21.50 -3.18
C VAL A 419 3.62 -20.21 -2.36
N ARG A 420 2.53 -19.49 -2.09
CA ARG A 420 2.59 -18.20 -1.39
C ARG A 420 2.98 -18.32 0.09
N SER A 421 2.44 -19.33 0.78
CA SER A 421 2.83 -19.62 2.15
C SER A 421 4.24 -20.21 2.20
N LEU A 422 4.59 -21.06 1.23
CA LEU A 422 5.94 -21.61 1.10
C LEU A 422 6.98 -20.49 0.93
N GLU A 423 6.70 -19.51 0.10
CA GLU A 423 7.55 -18.32 -0.06
C GLU A 423 7.74 -17.56 1.27
N ARG A 424 6.67 -17.41 2.06
CA ARG A 424 6.74 -16.75 3.38
C ARG A 424 7.59 -17.52 4.38
N GLU A 425 7.47 -18.84 4.40
CA GLU A 425 8.27 -19.69 5.30
C GLU A 425 9.75 -19.67 4.89
N ILE A 426 10.06 -19.74 3.59
CA ILE A 426 11.44 -19.59 3.07
C ILE A 426 11.99 -18.20 3.44
N GLY A 427 11.20 -17.15 3.28
CA GLY A 427 11.58 -15.80 3.71
C GLY A 427 11.84 -15.70 5.22
N ALA A 428 11.08 -16.45 6.05
CA ALA A 428 11.33 -16.52 7.49
C ALA A 428 12.66 -17.22 7.80
N LEU A 429 12.98 -18.30 7.10
CA LEU A 429 14.30 -18.96 7.20
C LEU A 429 15.43 -18.01 6.83
N CYS A 430 15.30 -17.29 5.73
CA CYS A 430 16.30 -16.30 5.30
C CYS A 430 16.49 -15.18 6.34
N ARG A 431 15.41 -14.61 6.90
CA ARG A 431 15.50 -13.58 7.93
C ARG A 431 16.21 -14.06 9.19
N LYS A 432 15.88 -15.25 9.67
CA LYS A 432 16.53 -15.81 10.86
C LYS A 432 17.98 -16.20 10.62
N THR A 433 18.31 -16.64 9.40
CA THR A 433 19.70 -16.84 8.99
C THR A 433 20.45 -15.51 8.99
N ALA A 434 19.85 -14.43 8.47
CA ALA A 434 20.47 -13.11 8.49
C ALA A 434 20.77 -12.61 9.91
N ILE A 435 19.85 -12.79 10.87
CA ILE A 435 20.08 -12.47 12.28
C ILE A 435 21.27 -13.23 12.82
N LYS A 436 21.32 -14.54 12.60
CA LYS A 436 22.42 -15.40 13.08
C LYS A 436 23.78 -14.97 12.55
N LEU A 437 23.88 -14.65 11.25
CA LEU A 437 25.12 -14.19 10.64
C LEU A 437 25.59 -12.84 11.19
N VAL A 438 24.66 -11.94 11.53
CA VAL A 438 24.98 -10.65 12.15
C VAL A 438 25.40 -10.82 13.60
N GLU A 439 24.72 -11.67 14.37
CA GLU A 439 25.05 -11.91 15.79
C GLU A 439 26.40 -12.63 15.94
N GLU A 440 26.75 -13.52 15.03
CA GLU A 440 28.03 -14.23 15.00
C GLU A 440 29.17 -13.43 14.34
N ASP A 441 28.88 -12.21 13.86
CA ASP A 441 29.80 -11.32 13.11
C ASP A 441 30.54 -12.05 11.96
N ASN A 442 29.86 -12.99 11.32
CA ASN A 442 30.41 -13.81 10.24
C ASN A 442 29.46 -13.83 9.02
N LEU A 443 29.53 -12.76 8.23
CA LEU A 443 28.67 -12.55 7.07
C LEU A 443 28.94 -13.48 5.87
N ASP A 444 29.99 -14.29 5.91
CA ASP A 444 30.35 -15.21 4.83
C ASP A 444 30.10 -16.70 5.19
N GLN A 445 29.56 -16.95 6.36
CA GLN A 445 29.24 -18.30 6.81
C GLN A 445 28.07 -18.90 6.02
N CYS A 446 28.16 -20.19 5.74
CA CYS A 446 27.04 -20.98 5.23
C CYS A 446 26.28 -21.62 6.39
N VAL A 447 25.00 -21.32 6.50
CA VAL A 447 24.09 -21.95 7.46
C VAL A 447 23.29 -23.01 6.73
N THR A 448 23.53 -24.28 7.04
CA THR A 448 22.70 -25.38 6.55
C THR A 448 21.60 -25.65 7.56
N ILE A 449 20.35 -25.60 7.10
CA ILE A 449 19.17 -25.87 7.95
C ILE A 449 18.66 -27.27 7.60
N THR A 450 18.70 -28.16 8.59
CA THR A 450 18.18 -29.52 8.49
C THR A 450 16.71 -29.61 8.87
N PRO A 451 15.99 -30.71 8.59
CA PRO A 451 14.61 -30.88 9.05
C PRO A 451 14.42 -30.75 10.57
N GLU A 452 15.43 -31.16 11.35
CA GLU A 452 15.41 -31.07 12.82
C GLU A 452 15.50 -29.64 13.30
N ASP A 453 16.16 -28.76 12.56
CA ASP A 453 16.33 -27.36 12.91
C ASP A 453 15.05 -26.54 12.69
N LEU A 454 14.12 -27.03 11.85
CA LEU A 454 12.94 -26.27 11.43
C LEU A 454 12.08 -25.79 12.59
N GLU A 455 11.94 -26.55 13.65
CA GLU A 455 11.17 -26.12 14.83
C GLU A 455 11.81 -24.92 15.52
N THR A 456 13.12 -24.80 15.51
CA THR A 456 13.85 -23.66 16.05
C THR A 456 13.64 -22.41 15.17
N TYR A 457 13.61 -22.61 13.85
CA TYR A 457 13.46 -21.51 12.89
C TYR A 457 12.00 -21.09 12.66
N LEU A 458 11.07 -22.04 12.54
CA LEU A 458 9.67 -21.78 12.14
C LEU A 458 8.66 -22.03 13.27
N GLY A 459 9.11 -22.59 14.39
CA GLY A 459 8.26 -22.98 15.49
C GLY A 459 7.64 -24.36 15.29
N VAL A 460 6.66 -24.69 16.14
CA VAL A 460 5.98 -25.99 16.12
C VAL A 460 5.34 -26.28 14.75
N LYS A 461 5.41 -27.53 14.30
CA LYS A 461 4.78 -28.00 13.07
C LYS A 461 3.30 -27.64 13.04
N LYS A 462 2.87 -26.93 12.00
CA LYS A 462 1.49 -26.46 11.84
C LYS A 462 0.54 -27.56 11.38
N TYR A 463 1.07 -28.47 10.59
CA TYR A 463 0.31 -29.56 9.98
C TYR A 463 1.01 -30.89 10.26
N ARG A 464 0.25 -31.90 10.64
CA ARG A 464 0.72 -33.27 10.72
C ARG A 464 0.09 -34.01 9.55
N MET A 465 0.89 -34.70 8.76
CA MET A 465 0.35 -35.70 7.86
C MET A 465 -0.09 -36.89 8.73
N ASP A 466 -1.35 -37.27 8.62
CA ASP A 466 -1.79 -38.52 9.17
C ASP A 466 -0.95 -39.62 8.48
N GLU A 467 -0.09 -40.26 9.24
CA GLU A 467 0.61 -41.44 8.75
C GLU A 467 -0.46 -42.49 8.48
N ASN A 468 -0.66 -42.79 7.20
CA ASN A 468 -1.53 -43.86 6.83
C ASN A 468 -1.05 -45.12 7.56
N GLU A 469 -1.95 -45.72 8.34
CA GLU A 469 -1.63 -46.99 8.98
C GLU A 469 -1.20 -47.99 7.90
N LYS A 470 0.04 -48.43 7.99
CA LYS A 470 0.70 -49.30 7.00
C LYS A 470 0.12 -50.72 7.00
N SER A 471 -0.77 -51.04 7.94
CA SER A 471 -1.39 -52.32 8.06
C SER A 471 -2.87 -52.28 7.67
N PRO A 472 -3.36 -53.18 6.85
CA PRO A 472 -4.78 -53.25 6.52
C PRO A 472 -5.61 -53.56 7.79
N LYS A 473 -6.63 -52.71 8.05
CA LYS A 473 -7.60 -52.90 9.12
C LYS A 473 -8.97 -53.29 8.54
N VAL A 474 -9.64 -54.24 9.15
CA VAL A 474 -11.00 -54.62 8.79
C VAL A 474 -11.95 -53.47 9.17
N GLY A 475 -12.78 -53.05 8.26
CA GLY A 475 -13.73 -51.96 8.47
C GLY A 475 -13.18 -50.55 8.18
N VAL A 476 -11.93 -50.42 7.65
CA VAL A 476 -11.34 -49.15 7.25
C VAL A 476 -11.06 -49.14 5.76
N VAL A 477 -11.54 -48.10 5.07
CA VAL A 477 -11.28 -47.87 3.64
C VAL A 477 -10.75 -46.44 3.45
N ASN A 478 -9.67 -46.34 2.67
CA ASN A 478 -9.13 -45.03 2.28
C ASN A 478 -9.89 -44.49 1.06
N GLY A 479 -10.67 -43.46 1.27
CA GLY A 479 -11.29 -42.67 0.20
C GLY A 479 -10.35 -41.60 -0.30
N LEU A 480 -10.47 -41.22 -1.57
CA LEU A 480 -9.77 -40.05 -2.14
C LEU A 480 -10.76 -38.88 -2.21
N ALA A 481 -10.38 -37.75 -1.64
CA ALA A 481 -11.13 -36.51 -1.77
C ALA A 481 -10.26 -35.44 -2.41
N TYR A 482 -10.87 -34.63 -3.28
CA TYR A 482 -10.24 -33.46 -3.84
C TYR A 482 -10.70 -32.22 -3.06
N THR A 483 -9.77 -31.44 -2.58
CA THR A 483 -10.05 -30.20 -1.84
C THR A 483 -9.42 -29.01 -2.55
N GLY A 484 -9.79 -27.80 -2.18
CA GLY A 484 -9.20 -26.57 -2.72
C GLY A 484 -7.69 -26.43 -2.51
N VAL A 485 -7.07 -27.30 -1.70
CA VAL A 485 -5.62 -27.34 -1.44
C VAL A 485 -4.92 -28.55 -2.05
N GLY A 486 -5.67 -29.45 -2.71
CA GLY A 486 -5.16 -30.66 -3.35
C GLY A 486 -5.93 -31.92 -2.94
N GLY A 487 -5.41 -33.07 -3.33
CA GLY A 487 -5.95 -34.39 -2.97
C GLY A 487 -5.67 -34.72 -1.51
N VAL A 488 -6.66 -35.27 -0.82
CA VAL A 488 -6.57 -35.71 0.58
C VAL A 488 -7.11 -37.14 0.68
N LEU A 489 -6.43 -37.96 1.49
CA LEU A 489 -6.96 -39.26 1.87
C LEU A 489 -7.95 -39.08 3.03
N LEU A 490 -9.11 -39.70 2.89
CA LEU A 490 -10.13 -39.77 3.94
C LEU A 490 -10.26 -41.22 4.41
N ASN A 491 -10.04 -41.43 5.70
CA ASN A 491 -10.31 -42.76 6.28
C ASN A 491 -11.81 -42.88 6.56
N VAL A 492 -12.45 -43.81 5.93
CA VAL A 492 -13.86 -44.20 6.20
C VAL A 492 -13.84 -45.44 7.10
N GLU A 493 -14.23 -45.24 8.34
CA GLU A 493 -14.31 -46.33 9.34
C GLU A 493 -15.75 -46.81 9.47
N THR A 494 -15.93 -48.11 9.45
CA THR A 494 -17.22 -48.76 9.60
C THR A 494 -17.19 -49.67 10.82
N VAL A 495 -18.09 -49.44 11.76
CA VAL A 495 -18.24 -50.30 12.97
C VAL A 495 -19.61 -50.98 12.95
N ILE A 496 -19.62 -52.27 13.17
CA ILE A 496 -20.85 -53.05 13.33
C ILE A 496 -21.14 -53.10 14.84
N MET A 497 -22.31 -52.61 15.22
CA MET A 497 -22.81 -52.74 16.59
C MET A 497 -23.96 -53.75 16.63
N PRO A 498 -24.03 -54.58 17.69
CA PRO A 498 -25.21 -55.43 17.91
C PRO A 498 -26.41 -54.50 18.20
N GLY A 499 -27.55 -54.79 17.48
CA GLY A 499 -28.83 -54.09 17.65
C GLY A 499 -29.55 -54.47 18.93
#